data_234b34017fdf57267062d0b885c2181a
#
_entry.id   234b34017fdf57267062d0b885c2181a
#
_cell.length_a   1.000
_cell.length_b   1.000
_cell.length_c   1.000
_cell.angle_alpha   90.00
_cell.angle_beta   90.00
_cell.angle_gamma   90.00
#
_symmetry.space_group_name_H-M   'P 1'
#
loop_
_entity.id
_entity.type
_entity.pdbx_description
1 polymer ?
#
loop_
_entity_poly.entity_id
_entity_poly.type
_entity_poly.pdbx_seq_one_letter_code
_entity_poly.pdbx_strand_id
1 'polypeptide(L)'
;GARIQADVAAKIELIGGWDNVQITSVREAGDRAVEGQRIGQFAASLGQEPYRYTVELLRRNGGVGMVGFAMSEENLDRIFAHRLAMVCTDGGAFAIDGPTRRGSPHPRGIGSFPRIIGRYVRERGALPIEDAIAKMTARPAARCQLAGRGKLAVDAFADVLVFDPRTLADRATFADPFQYPVGFRAVIVNGKIALDGDVRAASGSGRALRA
;
A
#
# COMPACT_ATOMS: atom_id res chain seq x y z
N GLY A 1 -21.25 20.19 16.77
CA GLY A 1 -22.35 19.37 17.14
C GLY A 1 -23.09 18.70 16.02
N ALA A 2 -24.40 18.89 15.94
CA ALA A 2 -25.31 18.10 15.09
C ALA A 2 -24.95 18.07 13.59
N ARG A 3 -24.47 19.19 13.03
CA ARG A 3 -24.05 19.26 11.62
C ARG A 3 -22.87 18.30 11.32
N ILE A 4 -21.85 18.31 12.17
CA ILE A 4 -20.69 17.40 11.99
C ILE A 4 -21.13 15.94 12.08
N GLN A 5 -22.04 15.63 13.01
CA GLN A 5 -22.56 14.27 13.14
C GLN A 5 -23.34 13.82 11.90
N ALA A 6 -24.14 14.70 11.31
CA ALA A 6 -24.88 14.42 10.08
C ALA A 6 -23.91 14.22 8.87
N ASP A 7 -22.90 15.07 8.75
CA ASP A 7 -21.90 14.96 7.68
C ASP A 7 -21.08 13.65 7.81
N VAL A 8 -20.73 13.25 9.04
CA VAL A 8 -20.05 11.97 9.30
C VAL A 8 -20.98 10.79 8.98
N ALA A 9 -22.25 10.84 9.40
CA ALA A 9 -23.21 9.77 9.12
C ALA A 9 -23.37 9.55 7.61
N ALA A 10 -23.54 10.62 6.82
CA ALA A 10 -23.62 10.54 5.36
C ALA A 10 -22.33 9.95 4.75
N LYS A 11 -21.16 10.31 5.26
CA LYS A 11 -19.88 9.75 4.78
C LYS A 11 -19.72 8.27 5.13
N ILE A 12 -20.14 7.87 6.32
CA ILE A 12 -20.11 6.46 6.77
C ILE A 12 -21.07 5.61 5.94
N GLU A 13 -22.25 6.13 5.61
CA GLU A 13 -23.20 5.46 4.72
C GLU A 13 -22.59 5.21 3.33
N LEU A 14 -21.92 6.21 2.73
CA LEU A 14 -21.25 6.09 1.44
C LEU A 14 -20.18 5.00 1.39
N ILE A 15 -19.50 4.73 2.49
CA ILE A 15 -18.49 3.65 2.58
C ILE A 15 -19.07 2.32 3.09
N GLY A 16 -20.39 2.23 3.29
CA GLY A 16 -21.08 1.00 3.68
C GLY A 16 -21.08 0.69 5.17
N GLY A 17 -20.89 1.71 6.02
CA GLY A 17 -21.00 1.58 7.48
C GLY A 17 -19.67 1.62 8.24
N TRP A 18 -19.76 1.67 9.57
CA TRP A 18 -18.60 1.74 10.47
C TRP A 18 -17.69 0.52 10.42
N ASP A 19 -18.21 -0.65 10.03
CA ASP A 19 -17.43 -1.88 9.86
C ASP A 19 -16.51 -1.82 8.62
N ASN A 20 -16.70 -0.84 7.74
CA ASN A 20 -15.82 -0.57 6.63
C ASN A 20 -14.72 0.46 6.94
N VAL A 21 -14.56 0.86 8.21
CA VAL A 21 -13.48 1.72 8.68
C VAL A 21 -12.55 0.94 9.59
N GLN A 22 -11.28 0.80 9.21
CA GLN A 22 -10.21 0.21 10.02
C GLN A 22 -9.27 1.29 10.52
N ILE A 23 -8.95 1.28 11.81
CA ILE A 23 -7.93 2.18 12.38
C ILE A 23 -6.54 1.63 12.08
N THR A 24 -5.65 2.49 11.57
CA THR A 24 -4.29 2.09 11.19
C THR A 24 -3.22 2.58 12.15
N SER A 25 -3.45 3.70 12.81
CA SER A 25 -2.49 4.22 13.79
C SER A 25 -3.13 5.20 14.74
N VAL A 26 -2.66 5.16 15.99
CA VAL A 26 -2.96 6.11 17.05
C VAL A 26 -1.66 6.64 17.67
N ARG A 27 -1.72 7.75 18.40
CA ARG A 27 -0.55 8.33 19.09
C ARG A 27 -0.44 7.82 20.52
N GLU A 28 -1.56 7.74 21.22
CA GLU A 28 -1.61 7.33 22.61
C GLU A 28 -1.39 5.83 22.76
N ALA A 29 -0.44 5.44 23.60
CA ALA A 29 -0.09 4.04 23.81
C ALA A 29 -1.26 3.21 24.35
N GLY A 30 -2.13 3.81 25.17
CA GLY A 30 -3.32 3.17 25.74
C GLY A 30 -4.41 2.86 24.73
N ASP A 31 -4.38 3.50 23.56
CA ASP A 31 -5.37 3.29 22.52
C ASP A 31 -4.92 2.29 21.43
N ARG A 32 -3.69 1.76 21.49
CA ARG A 32 -3.11 0.88 20.43
C ARG A 32 -3.92 -0.40 20.16
N ALA A 33 -4.71 -0.85 21.09
CA ALA A 33 -5.56 -2.04 20.90
C ALA A 33 -6.54 -1.90 19.73
N VAL A 34 -6.87 -0.67 19.31
CA VAL A 34 -7.76 -0.41 18.16
C VAL A 34 -7.04 -0.47 16.82
N GLU A 35 -5.68 -0.44 16.79
CA GLU A 35 -4.93 -0.53 15.53
C GLU A 35 -5.15 -1.88 14.84
N GLY A 36 -5.48 -1.84 13.55
CA GLY A 36 -5.85 -3.02 12.78
C GLY A 36 -7.30 -3.47 12.96
N GLN A 37 -8.09 -2.85 13.86
CA GLN A 37 -9.46 -3.22 14.14
C GLN A 37 -10.47 -2.41 13.31
N ARG A 38 -11.61 -3.03 13.01
CA ARG A 38 -12.78 -2.37 12.43
C ARG A 38 -13.48 -1.57 13.52
N ILE A 39 -13.62 -0.26 13.32
CA ILE A 39 -14.05 0.63 14.40
C ILE A 39 -15.48 0.35 14.87
N GLY A 40 -16.37 -0.08 13.98
CA GLY A 40 -17.74 -0.48 14.36
C GLY A 40 -17.74 -1.66 15.33
N GLN A 41 -17.04 -2.73 14.96
CA GLN A 41 -16.92 -3.95 15.78
C GLN A 41 -16.18 -3.68 17.10
N PHE A 42 -15.11 -2.89 17.06
CA PHE A 42 -14.32 -2.57 18.24
C PHE A 42 -15.12 -1.74 19.24
N ALA A 43 -15.84 -0.70 18.78
CA ALA A 43 -16.70 0.11 19.66
C ALA A 43 -17.83 -0.74 20.27
N ALA A 44 -18.45 -1.61 19.47
CA ALA A 44 -19.48 -2.52 19.95
C ALA A 44 -18.98 -3.49 21.04
N SER A 45 -17.75 -3.99 20.92
CA SER A 45 -17.13 -4.85 21.95
C SER A 45 -16.92 -4.14 23.29
N LEU A 46 -16.86 -2.80 23.28
CA LEU A 46 -16.78 -1.95 24.46
C LEU A 46 -18.16 -1.44 24.94
N GLY A 47 -19.27 -1.86 24.29
CA GLY A 47 -20.61 -1.37 24.58
C GLY A 47 -20.81 0.10 24.21
N GLN A 48 -20.02 0.64 23.26
CA GLN A 48 -20.07 2.04 22.86
C GLN A 48 -20.64 2.23 21.45
N GLU A 49 -21.27 3.38 21.23
CA GLU A 49 -21.71 3.80 19.90
C GLU A 49 -20.49 4.24 19.06
N PRO A 50 -20.33 3.78 17.80
CA PRO A 50 -19.12 4.00 17.00
C PRO A 50 -18.76 5.47 16.77
N TYR A 51 -19.74 6.35 16.53
CA TYR A 51 -19.49 7.78 16.37
C TYR A 51 -18.92 8.40 17.64
N ARG A 52 -19.53 8.09 18.79
CA ARG A 52 -19.07 8.59 20.09
C ARG A 52 -17.65 8.12 20.40
N TYR A 53 -17.40 6.82 20.21
CA TYR A 53 -16.07 6.24 20.39
C TYR A 53 -15.04 6.94 19.48
N THR A 54 -15.36 7.16 18.21
CA THR A 54 -14.49 7.84 17.24
C THR A 54 -14.15 9.26 17.66
N VAL A 55 -15.13 10.03 18.13
CA VAL A 55 -14.91 11.40 18.62
C VAL A 55 -13.99 11.42 19.83
N GLU A 56 -14.19 10.51 20.78
CA GLU A 56 -13.34 10.39 21.97
C GLU A 56 -11.91 9.95 21.60
N LEU A 57 -11.77 8.99 20.69
CA LEU A 57 -10.47 8.55 20.17
C LEU A 57 -9.71 9.70 19.49
N LEU A 58 -10.37 10.49 18.64
CA LEU A 58 -9.80 11.65 17.99
C LEU A 58 -9.38 12.74 18.98
N ARG A 59 -10.16 12.97 20.04
CA ARG A 59 -9.82 13.95 21.08
C ARG A 59 -8.56 13.57 21.85
N ARG A 60 -8.41 12.28 22.19
CA ARG A 60 -7.22 11.79 22.90
C ARG A 60 -5.97 11.85 22.03
N ASN A 61 -6.10 11.50 20.75
CA ASN A 61 -4.96 11.33 19.85
C ASN A 61 -4.62 12.56 19.00
N GLY A 62 -5.49 13.57 18.93
CA GLY A 62 -5.34 14.73 18.05
C GLY A 62 -5.35 14.41 16.55
N GLY A 63 -5.50 13.15 16.18
CA GLY A 63 -5.57 12.61 14.84
C GLY A 63 -5.33 11.11 14.83
N VAL A 64 -6.01 10.40 13.94
CA VAL A 64 -6.00 8.93 13.85
C VAL A 64 -5.86 8.52 12.39
N GLY A 65 -4.96 7.59 12.10
CA GLY A 65 -4.86 6.97 10.78
C GLY A 65 -5.99 5.98 10.53
N MET A 66 -6.53 5.95 9.30
CA MET A 66 -7.61 5.02 8.96
C MET A 66 -7.51 4.51 7.51
N VAL A 67 -8.16 3.37 7.26
CA VAL A 67 -8.50 2.86 5.94
C VAL A 67 -10.01 2.74 5.82
N GLY A 68 -10.58 3.29 4.73
CA GLY A 68 -11.98 3.08 4.38
C GLY A 68 -12.09 2.02 3.26
N PHE A 69 -12.91 0.98 3.46
CA PHE A 69 -13.12 -0.09 2.48
C PHE A 69 -14.29 0.28 1.56
N ALA A 70 -14.02 1.20 0.63
CA ALA A 70 -15.02 1.75 -0.29
C ALA A 70 -14.71 1.50 -1.78
N MET A 71 -13.68 0.73 -2.09
CA MET A 71 -13.27 0.41 -3.46
C MET A 71 -13.78 -0.97 -3.88
N SER A 72 -14.02 -1.16 -5.19
CA SER A 72 -14.36 -2.47 -5.75
C SER A 72 -13.23 -3.01 -6.63
N GLU A 73 -13.04 -4.33 -6.62
CA GLU A 73 -12.06 -5.02 -7.47
C GLU A 73 -12.37 -4.82 -8.96
N GLU A 74 -13.65 -4.75 -9.32
CA GLU A 74 -14.11 -4.51 -10.69
C GLU A 74 -13.67 -3.15 -11.25
N ASN A 75 -13.76 -2.11 -10.39
CA ASN A 75 -13.26 -0.79 -10.75
C ASN A 75 -11.74 -0.78 -10.85
N LEU A 76 -11.03 -1.52 -10.00
CA LEU A 76 -9.57 -1.65 -10.10
C LEU A 76 -9.16 -2.34 -11.40
N ASP A 77 -9.83 -3.42 -11.82
CA ASP A 77 -9.59 -4.08 -13.12
C ASP A 77 -9.72 -3.07 -14.27
N ARG A 78 -10.81 -2.30 -14.30
CA ARG A 78 -11.05 -1.26 -15.32
C ARG A 78 -9.97 -0.17 -15.31
N ILE A 79 -9.56 0.28 -14.11
CA ILE A 79 -8.52 1.29 -13.95
C ILE A 79 -7.18 0.72 -14.44
N PHE A 80 -6.78 -0.48 -14.03
CA PHE A 80 -5.52 -1.07 -14.45
C PHE A 80 -5.46 -1.37 -15.95
N ALA A 81 -6.56 -1.74 -16.58
CA ALA A 81 -6.65 -1.91 -18.03
C ALA A 81 -6.54 -0.58 -18.80
N HIS A 82 -6.88 0.56 -18.18
CA HIS A 82 -6.91 1.83 -18.88
C HIS A 82 -5.51 2.32 -19.27
N ARG A 83 -5.34 2.79 -20.53
CA ARG A 83 -4.04 3.18 -21.10
C ARG A 83 -3.28 4.27 -20.35
N LEU A 84 -3.98 5.17 -19.67
CA LEU A 84 -3.38 6.29 -18.92
C LEU A 84 -3.04 5.91 -17.47
N ALA A 85 -3.49 4.74 -16.99
CA ALA A 85 -3.22 4.33 -15.62
C ALA A 85 -1.74 4.00 -15.40
N MET A 86 -1.26 4.39 -14.23
CA MET A 86 0.03 4.01 -13.69
C MET A 86 -0.19 3.48 -12.27
N VAL A 87 0.73 2.65 -11.80
CA VAL A 87 0.65 2.04 -10.47
C VAL A 87 1.51 2.82 -9.49
N CYS A 88 0.97 3.12 -8.32
CA CYS A 88 1.74 3.60 -7.18
C CYS A 88 1.31 2.87 -5.90
N THR A 89 2.11 2.96 -4.86
CA THR A 89 1.82 2.32 -3.57
C THR A 89 0.86 3.15 -2.73
N ASP A 90 0.85 4.47 -2.89
CA ASP A 90 0.21 5.43 -1.97
C ASP A 90 0.49 5.06 -0.50
N GLY A 91 1.72 4.69 -0.24
CA GLY A 91 2.20 4.20 1.06
C GLY A 91 3.47 4.90 1.49
N GLY A 92 3.76 4.83 2.80
CA GLY A 92 5.02 5.29 3.38
C GLY A 92 6.18 4.31 3.14
N ALA A 93 7.38 4.70 3.57
CA ALA A 93 8.55 3.84 3.61
C ALA A 93 8.47 2.90 4.82
N PHE A 94 7.75 1.80 4.68
CA PHE A 94 7.62 0.78 5.71
C PHE A 94 8.69 -0.30 5.59
N ALA A 95 9.11 -0.84 6.74
CA ALA A 95 9.91 -2.07 6.82
C ALA A 95 9.20 -3.06 7.76
N ILE A 96 9.54 -4.33 7.67
CA ILE A 96 8.96 -5.36 8.55
C ILE A 96 9.56 -5.32 9.96
N ASP A 97 10.63 -4.56 10.15
CA ASP A 97 11.37 -4.39 11.41
C ASP A 97 11.83 -2.93 11.57
N GLY A 98 12.40 -2.62 12.75
CA GLY A 98 13.00 -1.33 13.03
C GLY A 98 12.01 -0.17 13.20
N PRO A 99 12.48 1.09 13.14
CA PRO A 99 11.71 2.28 13.55
C PRO A 99 10.55 2.63 12.60
N THR A 100 10.54 2.09 11.38
CA THR A 100 9.47 2.31 10.41
C THR A 100 8.35 1.26 10.49
N ARG A 101 8.50 0.23 11.34
CA ARG A 101 7.43 -0.73 11.65
C ARG A 101 6.54 -0.18 12.75
N ARG A 102 5.39 0.41 12.39
CA ARG A 102 4.44 1.00 13.36
C ARG A 102 3.01 1.01 12.83
N GLY A 103 2.06 0.91 13.75
CA GLY A 103 0.62 0.85 13.44
C GLY A 103 0.24 -0.41 12.67
N SER A 104 -0.91 -0.36 12.02
CA SER A 104 -1.40 -1.37 11.08
C SER A 104 -1.68 -0.71 9.72
N PRO A 105 -0.63 -0.37 8.95
CA PRO A 105 -0.79 0.36 7.69
C PRO A 105 -1.52 -0.47 6.64
N HIS A 106 -2.04 0.22 5.61
CA HIS A 106 -2.60 -0.48 4.45
C HIS A 106 -1.52 -1.36 3.79
N PRO A 107 -1.79 -2.63 3.47
CA PRO A 107 -0.81 -3.57 2.90
C PRO A 107 -0.21 -3.11 1.57
N ARG A 108 -0.85 -2.15 0.89
CA ARG A 108 -0.34 -1.56 -0.37
C ARG A 108 1.04 -0.94 -0.24
N GLY A 109 1.43 -0.46 0.96
CA GLY A 109 2.75 0.13 1.19
C GLY A 109 3.91 -0.81 0.91
N ILE A 110 3.70 -2.12 1.09
CA ILE A 110 4.73 -3.17 0.88
C ILE A 110 4.39 -4.03 -0.35
N GLY A 111 3.10 -4.33 -0.57
CA GLY A 111 2.66 -5.37 -1.51
C GLY A 111 2.15 -4.91 -2.88
N SER A 112 2.01 -3.60 -3.18
CA SER A 112 1.31 -3.14 -4.39
C SER A 112 1.90 -3.69 -5.69
N PHE A 113 3.18 -3.52 -5.95
CA PHE A 113 3.77 -3.93 -7.23
C PHE A 113 3.76 -5.45 -7.45
N PRO A 114 4.15 -6.29 -6.49
CA PRO A 114 4.01 -7.74 -6.60
C PRO A 114 2.56 -8.18 -6.79
N ARG A 115 1.60 -7.53 -6.13
CA ARG A 115 0.17 -7.81 -6.27
C ARG A 115 -0.33 -7.57 -7.69
N ILE A 116 0.16 -6.54 -8.39
CA ILE A 116 -0.21 -6.30 -9.79
C ILE A 116 0.15 -7.52 -10.64
N ILE A 117 1.36 -8.06 -10.52
CA ILE A 117 1.79 -9.22 -11.30
C ILE A 117 1.07 -10.49 -10.83
N GLY A 118 1.03 -10.74 -9.51
CA GLY A 118 0.43 -11.95 -8.95
C GLY A 118 -1.07 -12.00 -9.20
N ARG A 119 -1.80 -11.00 -8.72
CA ARG A 119 -3.27 -11.02 -8.72
C ARG A 119 -3.88 -10.50 -10.03
N TYR A 120 -3.48 -9.30 -10.49
CA TYR A 120 -4.19 -8.67 -11.62
C TYR A 120 -3.71 -9.19 -12.99
N VAL A 121 -2.44 -9.55 -13.13
CA VAL A 121 -1.93 -10.18 -14.36
C VAL A 121 -2.21 -11.68 -14.34
N ARG A 122 -1.60 -12.42 -13.39
CA ARG A 122 -1.59 -13.90 -13.41
C ARG A 122 -2.94 -14.51 -13.08
N GLU A 123 -3.61 -14.08 -12.00
CA GLU A 123 -4.83 -14.73 -11.52
C GLU A 123 -6.10 -14.20 -12.21
N ARG A 124 -6.17 -12.87 -12.43
CA ARG A 124 -7.37 -12.23 -13.00
C ARG A 124 -7.30 -11.97 -14.50
N GLY A 125 -6.11 -11.96 -15.11
CA GLY A 125 -5.95 -11.63 -16.53
C GLY A 125 -6.42 -10.23 -16.89
N ALA A 126 -6.42 -9.28 -15.94
CA ALA A 126 -6.95 -7.93 -16.14
C ALA A 126 -6.10 -7.10 -17.12
N LEU A 127 -4.82 -7.43 -17.28
CA LEU A 127 -3.92 -6.78 -18.24
C LEU A 127 -2.71 -7.70 -18.56
N PRO A 128 -2.07 -7.51 -19.75
CA PRO A 128 -0.82 -8.21 -20.09
C PRO A 128 0.34 -7.82 -19.17
N ILE A 129 1.29 -8.73 -18.96
CA ILE A 129 2.43 -8.49 -18.07
C ILE A 129 3.32 -7.34 -18.55
N GLU A 130 3.50 -7.19 -19.86
CA GLU A 130 4.29 -6.11 -20.46
C GLU A 130 3.66 -4.74 -20.17
N ASP A 131 2.34 -4.64 -20.23
CA ASP A 131 1.61 -3.41 -19.90
C ASP A 131 1.70 -3.11 -18.41
N ALA A 132 1.57 -4.12 -17.55
CA ALA A 132 1.77 -3.99 -16.11
C ALA A 132 3.17 -3.47 -15.77
N ILE A 133 4.22 -4.04 -16.34
CA ILE A 133 5.60 -3.60 -16.16
C ILE A 133 5.77 -2.14 -16.64
N ALA A 134 5.26 -1.80 -17.81
CA ALA A 134 5.35 -0.43 -18.32
C ALA A 134 4.65 0.58 -17.41
N LYS A 135 3.49 0.21 -16.82
CA LYS A 135 2.74 1.05 -15.86
C LYS A 135 3.45 1.26 -14.53
N MET A 136 4.37 0.38 -14.18
CA MET A 136 5.17 0.44 -12.95
C MET A 136 6.57 1.04 -13.16
N THR A 137 7.04 1.19 -14.41
CA THR A 137 8.42 1.56 -14.73
C THR A 137 8.52 2.69 -15.76
N ALA A 138 8.43 2.39 -17.04
CA ALA A 138 8.70 3.35 -18.14
C ALA A 138 7.70 4.51 -18.15
N ARG A 139 6.40 4.25 -17.93
CA ARG A 139 5.37 5.31 -17.97
C ARG A 139 5.53 6.31 -16.82
N PRO A 140 5.64 5.89 -15.54
CA PRO A 140 5.89 6.84 -14.45
C PRO A 140 7.24 7.55 -14.59
N ALA A 141 8.32 6.86 -15.03
CA ALA A 141 9.60 7.51 -15.27
C ALA A 141 9.51 8.61 -16.34
N ALA A 142 8.83 8.35 -17.45
CA ALA A 142 8.59 9.35 -18.49
C ALA A 142 7.72 10.51 -17.98
N ARG A 143 6.67 10.22 -17.22
CA ARG A 143 5.77 11.23 -16.67
C ARG A 143 6.47 12.15 -15.67
N CYS A 144 7.39 11.60 -14.88
CA CYS A 144 8.21 12.35 -13.92
C CYS A 144 9.52 12.88 -14.52
N GLN A 145 9.74 12.75 -15.82
CA GLN A 145 10.92 13.22 -16.54
C GLN A 145 12.25 12.63 -15.99
N LEU A 146 12.22 11.39 -15.49
CA LEU A 146 13.40 10.71 -14.95
C LEU A 146 14.24 10.10 -16.08
N ALA A 147 15.19 10.89 -16.59
CA ALA A 147 16.07 10.48 -17.70
C ALA A 147 16.88 9.22 -17.33
N GLY A 148 16.98 8.27 -18.27
CA GLY A 148 17.76 7.04 -18.13
C GLY A 148 17.19 6.01 -17.14
N ARG A 149 15.93 6.15 -16.71
CA ARG A 149 15.28 5.19 -15.79
C ARG A 149 14.00 4.58 -16.38
N GLY A 150 13.54 3.50 -15.73
CA GLY A 150 12.32 2.80 -16.10
C GLY A 150 12.39 1.96 -17.37
N LYS A 151 13.59 1.74 -17.91
CA LYS A 151 13.85 0.91 -19.11
C LYS A 151 15.22 0.23 -19.03
N LEU A 152 15.35 -0.91 -19.69
CA LEU A 152 16.63 -1.57 -19.94
C LEU A 152 17.16 -1.08 -21.29
N ALA A 153 18.23 -0.29 -21.28
CA ALA A 153 18.89 0.24 -22.47
C ALA A 153 20.37 0.51 -22.15
N VAL A 154 21.20 0.59 -23.20
CA VAL A 154 22.59 1.04 -23.06
C VAL A 154 22.57 2.45 -22.46
N ASP A 155 23.51 2.74 -21.58
CA ASP A 155 23.66 4.01 -20.83
C ASP A 155 22.49 4.37 -19.87
N ALA A 156 21.50 3.49 -19.70
CA ALA A 156 20.50 3.67 -18.65
C ALA A 156 21.04 3.26 -17.28
N PHE A 157 20.46 3.85 -16.22
CA PHE A 157 20.78 3.42 -14.86
C PHE A 157 20.36 1.97 -14.65
N ALA A 158 21.22 1.18 -14.03
CA ALA A 158 20.97 -0.22 -13.74
C ALA A 158 20.06 -0.36 -12.51
N ASP A 159 18.77 -0.07 -12.70
CA ASP A 159 17.69 -0.41 -11.78
C ASP A 159 16.99 -1.64 -12.35
N VAL A 160 17.35 -2.82 -11.86
CA VAL A 160 16.95 -4.10 -12.45
C VAL A 160 16.29 -5.00 -11.43
N LEU A 161 15.15 -5.58 -11.81
CA LEU A 161 14.47 -6.61 -11.04
C LEU A 161 14.55 -7.95 -11.75
N VAL A 162 14.95 -9.00 -11.03
CA VAL A 162 14.90 -10.37 -11.49
C VAL A 162 13.86 -11.12 -10.64
N PHE A 163 12.82 -11.61 -11.27
CA PHE A 163 11.73 -12.30 -10.57
C PHE A 163 11.13 -13.43 -11.44
N ASP A 164 10.47 -14.37 -10.78
CA ASP A 164 9.69 -15.40 -11.46
C ASP A 164 8.20 -14.96 -11.51
N PRO A 165 7.63 -14.66 -12.69
CA PRO A 165 6.26 -14.20 -12.82
C PRO A 165 5.23 -15.26 -12.38
N ARG A 166 5.61 -16.55 -12.29
CA ARG A 166 4.74 -17.62 -11.82
C ARG A 166 4.59 -17.65 -10.31
N THR A 167 5.59 -17.15 -9.58
CA THR A 167 5.64 -17.20 -8.11
C THR A 167 5.61 -15.85 -7.44
N LEU A 168 5.85 -14.75 -8.19
CA LEU A 168 5.82 -13.39 -7.64
C LEU A 168 4.43 -13.08 -7.06
N ALA A 169 4.39 -12.78 -5.77
CA ALA A 169 3.16 -12.45 -5.06
C ALA A 169 3.41 -11.53 -3.86
N ASP A 170 2.41 -10.71 -3.54
CA ASP A 170 2.35 -10.03 -2.25
C ASP A 170 1.93 -11.02 -1.15
N ARG A 171 2.37 -10.75 0.07
CA ARG A 171 1.99 -11.49 1.27
C ARG A 171 1.33 -10.58 2.31
N ALA A 172 1.50 -9.27 2.18
CA ALA A 172 0.93 -8.29 3.08
C ALA A 172 -0.60 -8.33 3.04
N THR A 173 -1.23 -8.41 4.21
CA THR A 173 -2.69 -8.39 4.39
C THR A 173 -3.10 -7.27 5.33
N PHE A 174 -4.41 -6.98 5.43
CA PHE A 174 -4.91 -6.02 6.41
C PHE A 174 -4.73 -6.49 7.85
N ALA A 175 -4.71 -7.80 8.10
CA ALA A 175 -4.48 -8.38 9.42
C ALA A 175 -2.98 -8.42 9.76
N ASP A 176 -2.12 -8.64 8.75
CA ASP A 176 -0.67 -8.68 8.90
C ASP A 176 -0.01 -7.93 7.72
N PRO A 177 0.12 -6.59 7.81
CA PRO A 177 0.62 -5.77 6.72
C PRO A 177 2.14 -5.79 6.56
N PHE A 178 2.89 -6.25 7.57
CA PHE A 178 4.35 -6.20 7.57
C PHE A 178 4.98 -7.49 7.04
N GLN A 179 4.63 -7.85 5.80
CA GLN A 179 5.19 -9.02 5.13
C GLN A 179 5.84 -8.61 3.80
N TYR A 180 7.08 -8.99 3.59
CA TYR A 180 7.71 -8.83 2.29
C TYR A 180 7.11 -9.78 1.26
N PRO A 181 7.08 -9.37 -0.01
CA PRO A 181 6.63 -10.21 -1.11
C PRO A 181 7.60 -11.38 -1.33
N VAL A 182 7.14 -12.38 -2.08
CA VAL A 182 7.94 -13.52 -2.54
C VAL A 182 8.10 -13.51 -4.05
N GLY A 183 9.04 -14.31 -4.58
CA GLY A 183 9.24 -14.50 -6.02
C GLY A 183 10.29 -13.57 -6.65
N PHE A 184 10.90 -12.65 -5.90
CA PHE A 184 12.09 -11.93 -6.34
C PHE A 184 13.33 -12.84 -6.21
N ARG A 185 14.21 -12.77 -7.24
CA ARG A 185 15.53 -13.38 -7.21
C ARG A 185 16.63 -12.37 -6.94
N ALA A 186 16.55 -11.20 -7.58
CA ALA A 186 17.46 -10.10 -7.31
C ALA A 186 16.80 -8.75 -7.50
N VAL A 187 17.24 -7.77 -6.71
CA VAL A 187 16.90 -6.34 -6.85
C VAL A 187 18.22 -5.57 -6.93
N ILE A 188 18.43 -4.88 -8.04
CA ILE A 188 19.59 -4.05 -8.30
C ILE A 188 19.11 -2.60 -8.38
N VAL A 189 19.78 -1.71 -7.64
CA VAL A 189 19.48 -0.28 -7.60
C VAL A 189 20.74 0.52 -7.87
N ASN A 190 20.73 1.37 -8.90
CA ASN A 190 21.90 2.13 -9.34
C ASN A 190 23.16 1.24 -9.55
N GLY A 191 22.99 0.03 -10.09
CA GLY A 191 24.07 -0.92 -10.36
C GLY A 191 24.57 -1.69 -9.13
N LYS A 192 23.96 -1.54 -7.96
CA LYS A 192 24.32 -2.26 -6.74
C LYS A 192 23.22 -3.24 -6.34
N ILE A 193 23.60 -4.44 -5.93
CA ILE A 193 22.67 -5.45 -5.44
C ILE A 193 22.07 -4.97 -4.12
N ALA A 194 20.75 -4.80 -4.08
CA ALA A 194 19.98 -4.47 -2.88
C ALA A 194 19.33 -5.71 -2.26
N LEU A 195 19.01 -6.72 -3.08
CA LEU A 195 18.50 -8.02 -2.67
C LEU A 195 19.11 -9.11 -3.56
N ASP A 196 19.56 -10.20 -2.97
CA ASP A 196 20.00 -11.43 -3.66
C ASP A 196 19.38 -12.64 -2.96
N GLY A 197 18.44 -13.31 -3.62
CA GLY A 197 17.56 -14.27 -2.96
C GLY A 197 16.82 -13.64 -1.77
N ASP A 198 17.08 -14.17 -0.57
CA ASP A 198 16.49 -13.66 0.68
C ASP A 198 17.45 -12.71 1.44
N VAL A 199 18.63 -12.44 0.90
CA VAL A 199 19.66 -11.61 1.56
C VAL A 199 19.53 -10.16 1.11
N ARG A 200 19.23 -9.28 2.04
CA ARG A 200 19.19 -7.82 1.82
C ARG A 200 20.55 -7.19 2.09
N ALA A 201 20.94 -6.24 1.25
CA ALA A 201 22.15 -5.46 1.47
C ALA A 201 22.06 -4.61 2.74
N ALA A 202 23.16 -4.52 3.48
CA ALA A 202 23.25 -3.75 4.73
C ALA A 202 23.14 -2.23 4.51
N SER A 203 23.45 -1.72 3.31
CA SER A 203 23.42 -0.29 2.97
C SER A 203 22.50 -0.01 1.79
N GLY A 204 21.78 1.09 1.85
CA GLY A 204 20.93 1.56 0.74
C GLY A 204 21.75 1.95 -0.51
N SER A 205 21.25 1.56 -1.68
CA SER A 205 21.81 1.94 -2.99
C SER A 205 21.00 3.07 -3.66
N GLY A 206 19.89 3.48 -3.03
CA GLY A 206 19.01 4.54 -3.50
C GLY A 206 19.64 5.92 -3.37
N ARG A 207 19.15 6.85 -4.17
CA ARG A 207 19.46 8.28 -4.09
C ARG A 207 18.21 9.11 -4.39
N ALA A 208 18.17 10.33 -3.87
CA ALA A 208 17.11 11.27 -4.25
C ALA A 208 17.23 11.62 -5.74
N LEU A 209 16.10 11.54 -6.45
CA LEU A 209 16.00 11.90 -7.85
C LEU A 209 15.37 13.29 -7.96
N ARG A 210 15.80 14.05 -8.94
CA ARG A 210 15.22 15.35 -9.30
C ARG A 210 14.97 15.35 -10.81
N ALA A 211 13.82 15.86 -11.19
CA ALA A 211 13.51 16.13 -12.61
C ALA A 211 14.30 17.30 -13.14
#